data_e60e7848c6d2dc8135dfe71b0f455c3c
#
_entry.id   e60e7848c6d2dc8135dfe71b0f455c3c
#
_cell.length_a   1.000
_cell.length_b   1.000
_cell.length_c   1.000
_cell.angle_alpha   90.00
_cell.angle_beta   90.00
_cell.angle_gamma   90.00
#
_symmetry.space_group_name_H-M   'P 1'
#
loop_
_entity.id
_entity.type
_entity.pdbx_description
1 polymer ?
#
loop_
_entity_poly.entity_id
_entity_poly.type
_entity_poly.pdbx_seq_one_letter_code
_entity_poly.pdbx_strand_id
1 'polypeptide(L)'
;MAVMSIVIYTENKAALRQKSKPVKHIDGRVKRLIRDLKDTINNHPDAIGLAAPQINFHSRVVVVRLGGNRDNDAEPDPPIALINPRITEAGDEKPDFDGCLSFPGLYAETVRPHRLKVAFTDEDGNRFHKAFEGFDAVVVHHEIDHLDGKLFIDHLVSIDSLYRIQMDEQGKWVRVPASV
;
A
#
# COMPACT_ATOMS: atom_id res chain seq x y z
N MET A 1 0.07 7.68 20.92
CA MET A 1 0.17 7.68 19.45
C MET A 1 1.61 7.35 19.11
N ALA A 2 1.85 6.28 18.37
CA ALA A 2 3.20 5.87 18.01
C ALA A 2 3.34 5.88 16.48
N VAL A 3 4.10 6.85 15.97
CA VAL A 3 4.52 6.88 14.56
C VAL A 3 5.71 5.93 14.44
N MET A 4 5.58 4.91 13.60
CA MET A 4 6.59 3.88 13.39
C MET A 4 7.53 4.25 12.25
N SER A 5 8.79 3.82 12.35
CA SER A 5 9.74 3.94 11.23
C SER A 5 9.35 3.01 10.09
N ILE A 6 9.38 3.54 8.87
CA ILE A 6 9.15 2.74 7.66
C ILE A 6 10.41 1.94 7.31
N VAL A 7 10.24 0.66 7.03
CA VAL A 7 11.30 -0.21 6.50
C VAL A 7 11.61 0.21 5.06
N ILE A 8 12.84 0.64 4.82
CA ILE A 8 13.29 1.05 3.49
C ILE A 8 13.90 -0.16 2.75
N TYR A 9 13.55 -0.32 1.47
CA TYR A 9 13.94 -1.48 0.66
C TYR A 9 15.46 -1.66 0.59
N THR A 10 16.21 -0.58 0.41
CA THR A 10 17.69 -0.62 0.34
C THR A 10 18.34 -0.99 1.67
N GLU A 11 17.64 -0.82 2.79
CA GLU A 11 18.15 -1.11 4.12
C GLU A 11 17.78 -2.52 4.58
N ASN A 12 16.55 -2.96 4.32
CA ASN A 12 16.08 -4.29 4.76
C ASN A 12 15.07 -4.91 3.78
N LYS A 13 15.57 -5.28 2.59
CA LYS A 13 14.82 -6.01 1.57
C LYS A 13 14.18 -7.30 2.09
N ALA A 14 14.86 -8.03 2.96
CA ALA A 14 14.42 -9.33 3.46
C ALA A 14 13.13 -9.19 4.29
N ALA A 15 13.00 -8.14 5.11
CA ALA A 15 11.78 -7.87 5.87
C ALA A 15 10.57 -7.61 4.95
N LEU A 16 10.75 -6.82 3.89
CA LEU A 16 9.68 -6.51 2.93
C LEU A 16 9.27 -7.71 2.06
N ARG A 17 10.17 -8.68 1.86
CA ARG A 17 9.92 -9.89 1.08
C ARG A 17 9.38 -11.06 1.90
N GLN A 18 9.29 -10.90 3.21
CA GLN A 18 8.78 -11.94 4.08
C GLN A 18 7.24 -11.99 4.05
N LYS A 19 6.67 -13.18 3.84
CA LYS A 19 5.21 -13.37 3.91
C LYS A 19 4.68 -13.17 5.32
N SER A 20 3.59 -12.43 5.44
CA SER A 20 2.90 -12.18 6.70
C SER A 20 2.01 -13.35 7.13
N LYS A 21 1.96 -13.60 8.44
CA LYS A 21 1.16 -14.66 9.04
C LYS A 21 -0.28 -14.20 9.28
N PRO A 22 -1.27 -15.06 9.10
CA PRO A 22 -2.66 -14.74 9.44
C PRO A 22 -2.82 -14.38 10.92
N VAL A 23 -3.66 -13.37 11.17
CA VAL A 23 -4.13 -13.02 12.51
C VAL A 23 -5.17 -14.05 12.94
N LYS A 24 -4.91 -14.74 14.04
CA LYS A 24 -5.84 -15.76 14.59
C LYS A 24 -6.90 -15.13 15.49
N HIS A 25 -6.52 -14.15 16.30
CA HIS A 25 -7.40 -13.43 17.23
C HIS A 25 -7.10 -11.95 17.20
N ILE A 26 -8.13 -11.11 17.23
CA ILE A 26 -8.02 -9.66 17.30
C ILE A 26 -7.87 -9.26 18.76
N ASP A 27 -6.69 -9.51 19.29
CA ASP A 27 -6.31 -9.21 20.67
C ASP A 27 -5.76 -7.77 20.83
N GLY A 28 -5.32 -7.43 22.02
CA GLY A 28 -4.73 -6.13 22.32
C GLY A 28 -3.47 -5.80 21.53
N ARG A 29 -2.71 -6.82 21.06
CA ARG A 29 -1.51 -6.63 20.23
C ARG A 29 -1.90 -6.23 18.81
N VAL A 30 -2.89 -6.91 18.24
CA VAL A 30 -3.41 -6.58 16.89
C VAL A 30 -4.06 -5.21 16.90
N LYS A 31 -4.86 -4.88 17.93
CA LYS A 31 -5.46 -3.53 18.07
C LYS A 31 -4.39 -2.44 18.22
N ARG A 32 -3.29 -2.71 18.89
CA ARG A 32 -2.15 -1.79 18.97
C ARG A 32 -1.49 -1.62 17.59
N LEU A 33 -1.20 -2.71 16.89
CA LEU A 33 -0.63 -2.69 15.54
C LEU A 33 -1.49 -1.85 14.58
N ILE A 34 -2.82 -1.99 14.62
CA ILE A 34 -3.73 -1.19 13.80
C ILE A 34 -3.61 0.30 14.13
N ARG A 35 -3.57 0.66 15.43
CA ARG A 35 -3.37 2.06 15.85
C ARG A 35 -2.03 2.61 15.35
N ASP A 36 -0.95 1.84 15.53
CA ASP A 36 0.40 2.24 15.10
C ASP A 36 0.46 2.45 13.58
N LEU A 37 -0.21 1.59 12.79
CA LEU A 37 -0.37 1.77 11.33
C LEU A 37 -1.16 3.04 11.00
N LYS A 38 -2.30 3.26 11.66
CA LYS A 38 -3.13 4.46 11.44
C LYS A 38 -2.40 5.74 11.84
N ASP A 39 -1.69 5.75 12.96
CA ASP A 39 -0.88 6.89 13.39
C ASP A 39 0.26 7.17 12.41
N THR A 40 0.91 6.11 11.91
CA THR A 40 2.00 6.22 10.95
C THR A 40 1.52 6.78 9.61
N ILE A 41 0.45 6.24 9.04
CA ILE A 41 -0.09 6.76 7.76
C ILE A 41 -0.58 8.21 7.90
N ASN A 42 -1.15 8.58 9.05
CA ASN A 42 -1.58 9.95 9.32
C ASN A 42 -0.41 10.94 9.39
N ASN A 43 0.80 10.47 9.68
CA ASN A 43 2.02 11.29 9.68
C ASN A 43 2.67 11.40 8.29
N HIS A 44 2.12 10.70 7.29
CA HIS A 44 2.54 10.76 5.89
C HIS A 44 1.35 11.22 5.04
N PRO A 45 1.19 12.54 4.77
CA PRO A 45 0.00 13.09 4.10
C PRO A 45 -0.28 12.47 2.72
N ASP A 46 0.78 12.14 1.98
CA ASP A 46 0.67 11.56 0.64
C ASP A 46 0.43 10.03 0.66
N ALA A 47 0.46 9.41 1.84
CA ALA A 47 0.25 7.97 1.94
C ALA A 47 -1.23 7.62 1.97
N ILE A 48 -1.62 6.67 1.13
CA ILE A 48 -3.00 6.17 1.01
C ILE A 48 -3.15 4.72 1.43
N GLY A 49 -2.04 4.02 1.65
CA GLY A 49 -1.98 2.66 2.17
C GLY A 49 -0.74 2.42 2.99
N LEU A 50 -0.81 1.47 3.93
CA LEU A 50 0.33 1.02 4.72
C LEU A 50 0.08 -0.41 5.21
N ALA A 51 1.03 -1.30 4.94
CA ALA A 51 0.98 -2.68 5.39
C ALA A 51 1.90 -2.94 6.59
N ALA A 52 1.52 -3.87 7.46
CA ALA A 52 2.28 -4.20 8.66
C ALA A 52 3.77 -4.57 8.40
N PRO A 53 4.16 -5.27 7.31
CA PRO A 53 5.57 -5.50 6.99
C PRO A 53 6.39 -4.23 6.82
N GLN A 54 5.79 -3.13 6.37
CA GLN A 54 6.48 -1.85 6.18
C GLN A 54 6.87 -1.16 7.50
N ILE A 55 6.30 -1.60 8.62
CA ILE A 55 6.71 -1.19 9.97
C ILE A 55 7.30 -2.38 10.76
N ASN A 56 7.84 -3.37 10.04
CA ASN A 56 8.52 -4.56 10.57
C ASN A 56 7.64 -5.51 11.40
N PHE A 57 6.33 -5.58 11.10
CA PHE A 57 5.40 -6.55 11.68
C PHE A 57 4.85 -7.49 10.62
N HIS A 58 5.14 -8.80 10.74
CA HIS A 58 4.74 -9.80 9.74
C HIS A 58 3.39 -10.45 10.09
N SER A 59 2.37 -9.60 10.24
CA SER A 59 0.96 -9.98 10.43
C SER A 59 0.11 -9.51 9.25
N ARG A 60 -0.88 -10.29 8.84
CA ARG A 60 -1.77 -9.92 7.71
C ARG A 60 -2.74 -8.81 8.12
N VAL A 61 -2.22 -7.61 8.24
CA VAL A 61 -2.95 -6.37 8.55
C VAL A 61 -2.45 -5.26 7.63
N VAL A 62 -3.39 -4.56 7.01
CA VAL A 62 -3.13 -3.33 6.25
C VAL A 62 -4.10 -2.23 6.68
N VAL A 63 -3.73 -0.99 6.47
CA VAL A 63 -4.63 0.16 6.55
C VAL A 63 -4.66 0.87 5.21
N VAL A 64 -5.84 1.33 4.78
CA VAL A 64 -6.03 2.04 3.51
C VAL A 64 -6.96 3.22 3.69
N ARG A 65 -6.69 4.31 2.98
CA ARG A 65 -7.60 5.45 2.79
C ARG A 65 -8.27 5.27 1.44
N LEU A 66 -9.58 5.29 1.43
CA LEU A 66 -10.40 5.09 0.23
C LEU A 66 -11.08 6.41 -0.16
N GLY A 67 -11.64 6.45 -1.38
CA GLY A 67 -12.40 7.61 -1.84
C GLY A 67 -11.55 8.82 -2.25
N GLY A 68 -10.23 8.76 -2.10
CA GLY A 68 -9.33 9.78 -2.63
C GLY A 68 -9.32 9.73 -4.16
N ASN A 69 -9.87 10.76 -4.80
CA ASN A 69 -9.78 10.88 -6.24
C ASN A 69 -8.63 11.82 -6.60
N ARG A 70 -7.69 11.36 -7.41
CA ARG A 70 -6.56 12.16 -7.91
C ARG A 70 -7.00 13.40 -8.70
N ASP A 71 -8.24 13.41 -9.19
CA ASP A 71 -8.74 14.45 -10.10
C ASP A 71 -9.53 15.56 -9.41
N ASN A 72 -9.79 15.49 -8.09
CA ASN A 72 -10.71 16.44 -7.43
C ASN A 72 -10.26 16.78 -6.01
N ASP A 73 -9.12 17.09 -5.63
CA ASP A 73 -8.66 17.58 -4.30
C ASP A 73 -9.52 17.12 -3.08
N ALA A 74 -10.29 16.04 -3.26
CA ALA A 74 -11.12 15.49 -2.18
C ALA A 74 -10.20 14.82 -1.15
N GLU A 75 -10.35 15.23 0.10
CA GLU A 75 -9.66 14.57 1.21
C GLU A 75 -10.07 13.10 1.27
N PRO A 76 -9.10 12.18 1.34
CA PRO A 76 -9.41 10.76 1.45
C PRO A 76 -10.10 10.46 2.78
N ASP A 77 -10.93 9.43 2.78
CA ASP A 77 -11.56 8.93 4.00
C ASP A 77 -10.53 8.58 5.10
N PRO A 78 -10.93 8.61 6.37
CA PRO A 78 -10.10 8.10 7.45
C PRO A 78 -9.64 6.66 7.19
N PRO A 79 -8.38 6.30 7.55
CA PRO A 79 -7.86 4.98 7.22
C PRO A 79 -8.64 3.87 7.92
N ILE A 80 -9.07 2.87 7.15
CA ILE A 80 -9.71 1.63 7.63
C ILE A 80 -8.71 0.48 7.67
N ALA A 81 -8.91 -0.45 8.60
CA ALA A 81 -8.07 -1.64 8.71
C ALA A 81 -8.71 -2.83 7.99
N LEU A 82 -7.90 -3.57 7.22
CA LEU A 82 -8.25 -4.85 6.64
C LEU A 82 -7.37 -5.92 7.29
N ILE A 83 -7.99 -6.82 8.05
CA ILE A 83 -7.32 -7.94 8.72
C ILE A 83 -7.55 -9.20 7.90
N ASN A 84 -6.49 -9.96 7.65
CA ASN A 84 -6.49 -11.16 6.82
C ASN A 84 -7.14 -10.93 5.43
N PRO A 85 -6.83 -9.84 4.73
CA PRO A 85 -7.43 -9.59 3.43
C PRO A 85 -7.04 -10.71 2.46
N ARG A 86 -8.01 -11.13 1.64
CA ARG A 86 -7.85 -12.13 0.59
C ARG A 86 -8.63 -11.69 -0.65
N ILE A 87 -7.96 -11.54 -1.76
CA ILE A 87 -8.58 -11.28 -3.06
C ILE A 87 -9.36 -12.52 -3.48
N THR A 88 -10.64 -12.35 -3.76
CA THR A 88 -11.55 -13.40 -4.24
C THR A 88 -11.83 -13.30 -5.74
N GLU A 89 -11.81 -12.08 -6.27
CA GLU A 89 -11.93 -11.80 -7.69
C GLU A 89 -11.03 -10.61 -8.03
N ALA A 90 -10.41 -10.65 -9.22
CA ALA A 90 -9.63 -9.54 -9.77
C ALA A 90 -9.92 -9.42 -11.27
N GLY A 91 -9.84 -8.20 -11.82
CA GLY A 91 -10.04 -7.96 -13.23
C GLY A 91 -9.82 -6.51 -13.61
N ASP A 92 -9.94 -6.23 -14.91
CA ASP A 92 -9.72 -4.90 -15.50
C ASP A 92 -8.29 -4.40 -15.24
N GLU A 93 -7.32 -5.24 -15.60
CA GLU A 93 -5.89 -4.93 -15.44
C GLU A 93 -5.47 -3.81 -16.40
N LYS A 94 -4.88 -2.76 -15.85
CA LYS A 94 -4.42 -1.59 -16.60
C LYS A 94 -3.11 -1.06 -16.03
N PRO A 95 -2.29 -0.38 -16.84
CA PRO A 95 -1.20 0.43 -16.33
C PRO A 95 -1.73 1.56 -15.46
N ASP A 96 -1.09 1.77 -14.32
CA ASP A 96 -1.34 2.91 -13.44
C ASP A 96 -0.06 3.34 -12.72
N PHE A 97 -0.08 4.56 -12.21
CA PHE A 97 0.95 5.10 -11.36
C PHE A 97 1.02 4.33 -10.04
N ASP A 98 2.24 4.01 -9.61
CA ASP A 98 2.50 3.35 -8.35
C ASP A 98 3.71 3.96 -7.63
N GLY A 99 3.66 3.97 -6.32
CA GLY A 99 4.73 4.44 -5.45
C GLY A 99 4.56 3.83 -4.06
N CYS A 100 5.63 3.80 -3.27
CA CYS A 100 5.63 3.13 -1.99
C CYS A 100 6.52 3.86 -0.98
N LEU A 101 6.05 4.02 0.26
CA LEU A 101 6.84 4.61 1.35
C LEU A 101 8.17 3.86 1.61
N SER A 102 8.20 2.57 1.32
CA SER A 102 9.43 1.75 1.42
C SER A 102 10.46 2.01 0.31
N PHE A 103 10.11 2.84 -0.67
CA PHE A 103 10.96 3.25 -1.81
C PHE A 103 10.90 4.77 -1.99
N PRO A 104 11.47 5.54 -1.08
CA PRO A 104 11.32 6.99 -1.08
C PRO A 104 11.80 7.63 -2.39
N GLY A 105 10.94 8.45 -2.99
CA GLY A 105 11.20 9.17 -4.23
C GLY A 105 11.29 8.30 -5.48
N LEU A 106 10.90 7.02 -5.41
CA LEU A 106 10.87 6.09 -6.53
C LEU A 106 9.41 5.78 -6.90
N TYR A 107 9.10 5.90 -8.17
CA TYR A 107 7.76 5.71 -8.74
C TYR A 107 7.83 4.84 -9.99
N ALA A 108 6.71 4.25 -10.38
CA ALA A 108 6.63 3.45 -11.59
C ALA A 108 5.24 3.48 -12.24
N GLU A 109 5.19 3.04 -13.50
CA GLU A 109 3.96 2.50 -14.08
C GLU A 109 3.93 0.99 -13.86
N THR A 110 2.87 0.52 -13.19
CA THR A 110 2.64 -0.90 -12.89
C THR A 110 1.32 -1.37 -13.46
N VAL A 111 1.23 -2.65 -13.82
CA VAL A 111 -0.05 -3.25 -14.22
C VAL A 111 -0.76 -3.78 -12.98
N ARG A 112 -1.95 -3.24 -12.71
CA ARG A 112 -2.76 -3.65 -11.55
C ARG A 112 -4.23 -3.79 -11.91
N PRO A 113 -4.97 -4.65 -11.20
CA PRO A 113 -6.42 -4.74 -11.37
C PRO A 113 -7.11 -3.47 -10.88
N HIS A 114 -8.01 -2.94 -11.68
CA HIS A 114 -8.89 -1.81 -11.35
C HIS A 114 -10.26 -2.25 -10.83
N ARG A 115 -10.45 -3.55 -10.66
CA ARG A 115 -11.62 -4.14 -10.02
C ARG A 115 -11.19 -5.32 -9.16
N LEU A 116 -11.51 -5.26 -7.87
CA LEU A 116 -11.23 -6.31 -6.90
C LEU A 116 -12.48 -6.64 -6.10
N LYS A 117 -12.65 -7.92 -5.74
CA LYS A 117 -13.44 -8.30 -4.57
C LYS A 117 -12.50 -8.89 -3.52
N VAL A 118 -12.64 -8.41 -2.29
CA VAL A 118 -11.77 -8.79 -1.18
C VAL A 118 -12.61 -9.23 0.00
N ALA A 119 -12.28 -10.41 0.55
CA ALA A 119 -12.78 -10.86 1.84
C ALA A 119 -11.79 -10.44 2.93
N PHE A 120 -12.27 -9.81 3.99
CA PHE A 120 -11.45 -9.38 5.12
C PHE A 120 -12.26 -9.28 6.41
N THR A 121 -11.58 -9.06 7.53
CA THR A 121 -12.20 -8.75 8.82
C THR A 121 -11.78 -7.33 9.23
N ASP A 122 -12.70 -6.55 9.81
CA ASP A 122 -12.38 -5.23 10.36
C ASP A 122 -11.79 -5.32 11.78
N GLU A 123 -11.49 -4.17 12.39
CA GLU A 123 -10.92 -4.09 13.75
C GLU A 123 -11.90 -4.48 14.86
N ASP A 124 -13.21 -4.53 14.57
CA ASP A 124 -14.27 -4.96 15.48
C ASP A 124 -14.60 -6.46 15.36
N GLY A 125 -13.98 -7.15 14.38
CA GLY A 125 -14.17 -8.58 14.13
C GLY A 125 -15.28 -8.91 13.14
N ASN A 126 -15.89 -7.90 12.49
CA ASN A 126 -16.89 -8.11 11.47
C ASN A 126 -16.24 -8.57 10.16
N ARG A 127 -16.89 -9.52 9.46
CA ARG A 127 -16.42 -10.05 8.19
C ARG A 127 -17.07 -9.32 7.03
N PHE A 128 -16.25 -8.97 6.03
CA PHE A 128 -16.69 -8.27 4.83
C PHE A 128 -16.30 -9.02 3.57
N HIS A 129 -17.14 -8.87 2.55
CA HIS A 129 -16.84 -9.13 1.15
C HIS A 129 -17.13 -7.85 0.39
N LYS A 130 -16.09 -7.06 0.10
CA LYS A 130 -16.24 -5.73 -0.50
C LYS A 130 -15.63 -5.68 -1.88
N ALA A 131 -16.32 -5.02 -2.80
CA ALA A 131 -15.78 -4.64 -4.10
C ALA A 131 -15.03 -3.30 -3.96
N PHE A 132 -13.89 -3.19 -4.64
CA PHE A 132 -13.10 -2.00 -4.81
C PHE A 132 -12.91 -1.76 -6.31
N GLU A 133 -13.01 -0.52 -6.76
CA GLU A 133 -12.93 -0.14 -8.17
C GLU A 133 -11.94 1.01 -8.36
N GLY A 134 -11.45 1.15 -9.59
CA GLY A 134 -10.52 2.20 -9.97
C GLY A 134 -9.28 2.22 -9.08
N PHE A 135 -8.90 3.41 -8.64
CA PHE A 135 -7.70 3.59 -7.84
C PHE A 135 -7.76 2.94 -6.46
N ASP A 136 -8.94 2.85 -5.83
CA ASP A 136 -9.11 2.13 -4.57
C ASP A 136 -8.73 0.65 -4.71
N ALA A 137 -9.02 0.03 -5.87
CA ALA A 137 -8.61 -1.35 -6.15
C ALA A 137 -7.08 -1.47 -6.29
N VAL A 138 -6.43 -0.51 -6.95
CA VAL A 138 -4.97 -0.45 -7.08
C VAL A 138 -4.30 -0.36 -5.70
N VAL A 139 -4.78 0.54 -4.83
CA VAL A 139 -4.28 0.71 -3.46
C VAL A 139 -4.42 -0.58 -2.66
N VAL A 140 -5.62 -1.15 -2.63
CA VAL A 140 -5.89 -2.37 -1.85
C VAL A 140 -5.05 -3.55 -2.36
N HIS A 141 -4.86 -3.68 -3.69
CA HIS A 141 -4.00 -4.69 -4.28
C HIS A 141 -2.55 -4.51 -3.85
N HIS A 142 -2.02 -3.28 -3.92
CA HIS A 142 -0.66 -2.93 -3.49
C HIS A 142 -0.41 -3.34 -2.03
N GLU A 143 -1.33 -3.02 -1.13
CA GLU A 143 -1.16 -3.34 0.29
C GLU A 143 -1.25 -4.84 0.58
N ILE A 144 -2.11 -5.57 -0.15
CA ILE A 144 -2.18 -7.04 -0.03
C ILE A 144 -0.89 -7.70 -0.53
N ASP A 145 -0.29 -7.18 -1.60
CA ASP A 145 0.99 -7.66 -2.11
C ASP A 145 2.09 -7.61 -1.05
N HIS A 146 2.17 -6.52 -0.27
CA HIS A 146 3.12 -6.43 0.84
C HIS A 146 2.97 -7.58 1.84
N LEU A 147 1.73 -8.04 2.10
CA LEU A 147 1.49 -9.18 2.99
C LEU A 147 1.98 -10.51 2.41
N ASP A 148 2.10 -10.60 1.10
CA ASP A 148 2.59 -11.76 0.37
C ASP A 148 4.07 -11.65 -0.03
N GLY A 149 4.76 -10.59 0.43
CA GLY A 149 6.16 -10.30 0.14
C GLY A 149 6.40 -9.86 -1.30
N LYS A 150 5.36 -9.39 -1.98
CA LYS A 150 5.44 -8.78 -3.30
C LYS A 150 5.55 -7.26 -3.17
N LEU A 151 6.20 -6.63 -4.13
CA LEU A 151 6.46 -5.20 -4.13
C LEU A 151 6.03 -4.62 -5.48
N PHE A 152 5.77 -3.31 -5.55
CA PHE A 152 5.30 -2.68 -6.79
C PHE A 152 6.28 -2.88 -7.96
N ILE A 153 7.58 -3.00 -7.69
CA ILE A 153 8.60 -3.30 -8.69
C ILE A 153 8.45 -4.68 -9.34
N ASP A 154 7.61 -5.57 -8.80
CA ASP A 154 7.30 -6.88 -9.40
C ASP A 154 6.19 -6.78 -10.46
N HIS A 155 5.54 -5.62 -10.58
CA HIS A 155 4.41 -5.34 -11.48
C HIS A 155 4.72 -4.29 -12.55
N LEU A 156 5.99 -3.96 -12.78
CA LEU A 156 6.38 -2.95 -13.76
C LEU A 156 5.83 -3.28 -15.16
N VAL A 157 5.31 -2.28 -15.86
CA VAL A 157 4.96 -2.39 -17.28
C VAL A 157 6.20 -2.77 -18.11
N SER A 158 7.34 -2.14 -17.80
CA SER A 158 8.66 -2.46 -18.34
C SER A 158 9.73 -2.02 -17.34
N ILE A 159 10.97 -2.44 -17.54
CA ILE A 159 12.09 -1.99 -16.70
C ILE A 159 12.28 -0.47 -16.77
N ASP A 160 11.95 0.15 -17.89
CA ASP A 160 12.03 1.59 -18.11
C ASP A 160 10.88 2.36 -17.49
N SER A 161 9.87 1.67 -16.91
CA SER A 161 8.74 2.30 -16.21
C SER A 161 9.12 2.88 -14.86
N LEU A 162 10.33 2.62 -14.36
CA LEU A 162 10.80 3.08 -13.07
C LEU A 162 11.45 4.45 -13.19
N TYR A 163 11.04 5.42 -12.38
CA TYR A 163 11.53 6.78 -12.44
C TYR A 163 11.55 7.49 -11.08
N ARG A 164 12.30 8.59 -11.02
CA ARG A 164 12.23 9.59 -9.95
C ARG A 164 11.60 10.87 -10.48
N ILE A 165 10.97 11.62 -9.60
CA ILE A 165 10.49 12.97 -9.91
C ILE A 165 11.52 13.95 -9.36
N GLN A 166 12.08 14.78 -10.24
CA GLN A 166 13.10 15.77 -9.90
C GLN A 166 12.74 17.12 -10.54
N MET A 167 13.25 18.19 -9.93
CA MET A 167 13.14 19.53 -10.51
C MET A 167 14.31 19.74 -11.48
N ASP A 168 14.01 20.13 -12.72
CA ASP A 168 15.04 20.48 -13.70
C ASP A 168 15.63 21.89 -13.43
N GLU A 169 16.63 22.28 -14.24
CA GLU A 169 17.30 23.58 -14.13
C GLU A 169 16.36 24.77 -14.36
N GLN A 170 15.20 24.55 -14.98
CA GLN A 170 14.16 25.56 -15.25
C GLN A 170 13.10 25.59 -14.17
N GLY A 171 13.21 24.80 -13.08
CA GLY A 171 12.25 24.74 -11.99
C GLY A 171 10.99 23.93 -12.32
N LYS A 172 11.03 23.05 -13.35
CA LYS A 172 9.92 22.19 -13.74
C LYS A 172 10.15 20.76 -13.21
N TRP A 173 9.08 20.14 -12.69
CA TRP A 173 9.10 18.73 -12.29
C TRP A 173 9.15 17.81 -13.51
N VAL A 174 10.17 16.98 -13.58
CA VAL A 174 10.40 16.02 -14.67
C VAL A 174 10.61 14.61 -14.13
N ARG A 175 10.24 13.62 -14.95
CA ARG A 175 10.54 12.20 -14.66
C ARG A 175 11.95 11.87 -15.17
N VAL A 176 12.76 11.29 -14.32
CA VAL A 176 14.11 10.83 -14.65
C VAL A 176 14.18 9.32 -14.47
N PRO A 177 14.62 8.54 -15.48
CA PRO A 177 14.75 7.09 -15.35
C PRO A 177 15.52 6.68 -14.10
N ALA A 178 15.11 5.60 -13.47
CA ALA A 178 15.73 5.10 -12.25
C ALA A 178 15.88 3.58 -12.29
N SER A 179 16.71 3.05 -11.38
CA SER A 179 16.89 1.62 -11.14
C SER A 179 16.83 1.32 -9.65
N VAL A 180 16.60 0.04 -9.29
CA VAL A 180 16.54 -0.47 -7.90
C VAL A 180 17.76 -1.32 -7.61
#